data_fa09dc9f95559158a385a2df2905494c
#
_entry.id   fa09dc9f95559158a385a2df2905494c
#
_cell.length_a   1.000
_cell.length_b   1.000
_cell.length_c   1.000
_cell.angle_alpha   90.00
_cell.angle_beta   90.00
_cell.angle_gamma   90.00
#
_symmetry.space_group_name_H-M   'P 1'
#
loop_
_entity.id
_entity.type
_entity.pdbx_description
1 polymer ?
#
loop_
_entity_poly.entity_id
_entity_poly.type
_entity_poly.pdbx_seq_one_letter_code
_entity_poly.pdbx_strand_id
1 'polypeptide(L)' 'MPRFGPVKRSKLIHYLRELGFEGPYVGGKHQYMVRGEIRLAIPNPHQSDISRDLLVRILRQAGIDRDEWERL' A
#
# COMPACT_ATOMS: atom_id res chain seq x y z
N MET A 1 14.28 -5.43 2.34
CA MET A 1 14.05 -4.19 1.58
C MET A 1 13.15 -4.47 0.39
N PRO A 2 11.97 -3.87 0.35
CA PRO A 2 11.08 -4.09 -0.79
C PRO A 2 11.60 -3.39 -2.03
N ARG A 3 11.38 -4.03 -3.16
CA ARG A 3 11.72 -3.42 -4.44
C ARG A 3 10.64 -2.44 -4.86
N PHE A 4 11.02 -1.44 -5.63
CA PHE A 4 10.07 -0.52 -6.23
C PHE A 4 9.51 -1.14 -7.51
N GLY A 5 8.74 -2.21 -7.34
CA GLY A 5 8.19 -2.99 -8.45
C GLY A 5 6.96 -3.76 -7.98
N PRO A 6 6.54 -4.77 -8.74
CA PRO A 6 5.37 -5.55 -8.35
C PRO A 6 5.52 -6.13 -6.95
N VAL A 7 4.44 -6.11 -6.17
CA VAL A 7 4.44 -6.57 -4.79
C VAL A 7 3.14 -7.31 -4.50
N LYS A 8 3.22 -8.34 -3.68
CA LYS A 8 2.01 -9.04 -3.25
C LYS A 8 1.19 -8.13 -2.33
N ARG A 9 -0.13 -8.25 -2.42
CA ARG A 9 -1.03 -7.44 -1.62
C ARG A 9 -0.74 -7.60 -0.12
N SER A 10 -0.50 -8.83 0.33
CA SER A 10 -0.19 -9.09 1.73
C SER A 10 1.10 -8.41 2.17
N LYS A 11 2.10 -8.37 1.30
CA LYS A 11 3.35 -7.69 1.58
C LYS A 11 3.17 -6.18 1.60
N LEU A 12 2.37 -5.64 0.69
CA LEU A 12 2.06 -4.22 0.67
C LEU A 12 1.44 -3.79 2.00
N ILE A 13 0.45 -4.56 2.47
CA ILE A 13 -0.21 -4.28 3.75
C ILE A 13 0.79 -4.32 4.89
N HIS A 14 1.67 -5.32 4.90
CA HIS A 14 2.70 -5.44 5.93
C HIS A 14 3.61 -4.21 5.97
N TYR A 15 4.11 -3.78 4.81
CA TYR A 15 4.99 -2.63 4.74
C TYR A 15 4.28 -1.32 5.10
N LEU A 16 3.02 -1.18 4.71
CA LEU A 16 2.25 0.00 5.08
C LEU A 16 2.05 0.08 6.60
N ARG A 17 1.86 -1.06 7.26
CA ARG A 17 1.79 -1.08 8.72
C ARG A 17 3.11 -0.63 9.35
N GLU A 18 4.24 -1.04 8.79
CA GLU A 18 5.54 -0.58 9.27
C GLU A 18 5.70 0.92 9.12
N LEU A 19 5.04 1.51 8.13
CA LEU A 19 5.06 2.96 7.90
C LEU A 19 4.01 3.72 8.71
N GLY A 20 3.31 3.02 9.60
CA GLY A 20 2.38 3.67 10.52
C GLY A 20 0.92 3.64 10.09
N PHE A 21 0.60 2.94 9.01
CA PHE A 21 -0.79 2.79 8.60
C PHE A 21 -1.49 1.73 9.45
N GLU A 22 -2.75 1.99 9.77
CA GLU A 22 -3.60 1.04 10.49
C GLU A 22 -4.60 0.40 9.53
N GLY A 23 -5.01 -0.82 9.84
CA GLY A 23 -5.94 -1.58 9.02
C GLY A 23 -5.33 -2.87 8.51
N PRO A 24 -5.90 -3.44 7.45
CA PRO A 24 -6.95 -2.85 6.61
C PRO A 24 -8.34 -2.95 7.23
N TYR A 25 -9.14 -1.94 6.98
CA TYR A 25 -10.53 -1.90 7.40
C TYR A 25 -11.45 -2.16 6.22
N VAL A 26 -12.64 -2.67 6.49
CA VAL A 26 -13.64 -2.91 5.45
C VAL A 26 -14.53 -1.68 5.33
N GLY A 27 -14.67 -1.15 4.11
CA GLY A 27 -15.55 -0.02 3.87
C GLY A 27 -15.87 0.08 2.39
N GLY A 28 -17.13 -0.18 2.02
CA GLY A 28 -17.55 -0.14 0.63
C GLY A 28 -16.93 -1.26 -0.19
N LYS A 29 -16.52 -0.96 -1.42
CA LYS A 29 -16.02 -1.95 -2.38
C LYS A 29 -14.59 -2.41 -2.08
N HIS A 30 -13.82 -1.58 -1.39
CA HIS A 30 -12.40 -1.87 -1.15
C HIS A 30 -12.07 -1.74 0.32
N GLN A 31 -11.10 -2.52 0.74
CA GLN A 31 -10.51 -2.30 2.05
C GLN A 31 -9.66 -1.04 2.00
N TYR A 32 -9.42 -0.44 3.16
CA TYR A 32 -8.62 0.77 3.24
C TYR A 32 -7.76 0.75 4.48
N MET A 33 -6.67 1.53 4.44
CA MET A 33 -5.78 1.73 5.57
C MET A 33 -5.71 3.22 5.87
N VAL A 34 -5.38 3.57 7.12
CA VAL A 34 -5.43 4.95 7.58
C VAL A 34 -4.14 5.30 8.32
N ARG A 35 -3.61 6.49 8.01
CA ARG A 35 -2.55 7.11 8.80
C ARG A 35 -2.86 8.59 8.95
N GLY A 36 -3.24 9.01 10.17
CA GLY A 36 -3.69 10.38 10.39
C GLY A 36 -4.92 10.68 9.53
N GLU A 37 -4.82 11.70 8.70
CA GLU A 37 -5.92 12.08 7.81
C GLU A 37 -5.88 11.37 6.46
N ILE A 38 -4.84 10.58 6.22
CA ILE A 38 -4.70 9.87 4.95
C ILE A 38 -5.52 8.59 5.00
N ARG A 39 -6.44 8.46 4.05
CA ARG A 39 -7.21 7.24 3.86
C ARG A 39 -6.82 6.63 2.52
N LEU A 40 -6.24 5.44 2.58
CA LEU A 40 -5.64 4.79 1.43
C LEU A 40 -6.42 3.55 1.05
N ALA A 41 -7.05 3.57 -0.12
CA ALA A 41 -7.74 2.38 -0.63
C ALA A 41 -6.71 1.33 -1.04
N ILE A 42 -6.93 0.09 -0.61
CA ILE A 42 -6.04 -1.02 -0.92
C ILE A 42 -6.68 -1.86 -2.01
N PRO A 43 -6.14 -1.88 -3.22
CA PRO A 43 -6.71 -2.68 -4.30
C PRO A 43 -6.56 -4.16 -4.00
N ASN A 44 -7.44 -4.94 -4.60
CA ASN A 44 -7.42 -6.38 -4.46
C ASN A 44 -7.49 -7.01 -5.86
N PRO A 45 -6.39 -6.97 -6.61
CA PRO A 45 -6.39 -7.57 -7.93
C PRO A 45 -6.54 -9.09 -7.81
N HIS A 46 -7.47 -9.63 -8.59
CA HIS A 46 -7.69 -11.07 -8.59
C HIS A 46 -6.52 -11.76 -9.27
N GLN A 47 -5.94 -12.75 -8.61
CA GLN A 47 -4.94 -13.63 -9.17
C GLN A 47 -3.63 -12.97 -9.63
N SER A 48 -3.35 -11.76 -9.15
CA SER A 48 -2.12 -11.09 -9.56
C SER A 48 -1.56 -10.23 -8.42
N ASP A 49 -0.30 -9.87 -8.56
CA ASP A 49 0.36 -8.96 -7.64
C ASP A 49 -0.08 -7.52 -7.93
N ILE A 50 0.19 -6.63 -6.97
CA ILE A 50 0.06 -5.20 -7.19
C ILE A 50 1.16 -4.81 -8.20
N SER A 51 0.78 -4.27 -9.34
CA SER A 51 1.73 -3.89 -10.37
C SER A 51 2.58 -2.69 -9.92
N ARG A 52 3.71 -2.49 -10.58
CA ARG A 52 4.57 -1.34 -10.30
C ARG A 52 3.81 -0.03 -10.47
N ASP A 53 3.03 0.11 -11.53
CA ASP A 53 2.29 1.34 -11.78
C ASP A 53 1.25 1.60 -10.70
N LEU A 54 0.57 0.56 -10.26
CA LEU A 54 -0.40 0.68 -9.19
C LEU A 54 0.29 1.00 -7.87
N LEU A 55 1.44 0.39 -7.60
CA LEU A 55 2.23 0.69 -6.41
C LEU A 55 2.64 2.17 -6.39
N VAL A 56 3.08 2.71 -7.52
CA VAL A 56 3.45 4.13 -7.62
C VAL A 56 2.27 5.01 -7.21
N ARG A 57 1.07 4.70 -7.70
CA ARG A 57 -0.13 5.47 -7.35
C ARG A 57 -0.45 5.38 -5.86
N ILE A 58 -0.35 4.17 -5.31
CA ILE A 58 -0.63 3.94 -3.89
C ILE A 58 0.33 4.73 -3.02
N LEU A 59 1.62 4.64 -3.29
CA LEU A 59 2.63 5.35 -2.51
C LEU A 59 2.47 6.85 -2.62
N ARG A 60 2.11 7.36 -3.79
CA ARG A 60 1.86 8.78 -3.98
C ARG A 60 0.68 9.25 -3.14
N GLN A 61 -0.42 8.51 -3.15
CA GLN A 61 -1.59 8.83 -2.33
C GLN A 61 -1.28 8.74 -0.84
N ALA A 62 -0.39 7.82 -0.47
CA ALA A 62 0.00 7.63 0.93
C ALA A 62 1.00 8.67 1.42
N GLY A 63 1.57 9.47 0.52
CA GLY A 63 2.59 10.43 0.90
C GLY A 63 3.93 9.77 1.20
N ILE A 64 4.17 8.60 0.62
CA ILE A 64 5.41 7.83 0.82
C ILE A 64 6.27 7.98 -0.43
N ASP A 65 7.50 8.45 -0.28
CA ASP A 65 8.40 8.51 -1.42
C ASP A 65 9.11 7.17 -1.62
N ARG A 66 9.79 7.06 -2.76
CA ARG A 66 10.49 5.83 -3.12
C ARG A 66 11.56 5.44 -2.10
N ASP A 67 12.29 6.42 -1.59
CA ASP A 67 13.35 6.16 -0.62
C ASP A 67 12.80 5.57 0.67
N GLU A 68 11.69 6.12 1.16
CA GLU A 68 11.04 5.58 2.35
C GLU A 68 10.61 4.14 2.14
N TRP A 69 10.04 3.86 0.98
CA TRP A 69 9.60 2.51 0.63
C TRP A 69 10.78 1.54 0.58
N GLU A 70 11.86 1.93 -0.07
CA GLU A 70 13.00 1.04 -0.26
C GLU A 70 13.84 0.83 0.99
N ARG A 71 13.65 1.66 2.00
CA ARG A 71 14.35 1.51 3.28
C ARG A 71 13.70 0.51 4.24
N LEU A 72 12.51 0.05 3.93
CA LEU A 72 11.79 -0.86 4.82
C LEU A 72 12.48 -2.21 5.00
#